data_7947d9e8505070f33bcb096e15a9c9e3
#
_entry.id   7947d9e8505070f33bcb096e15a9c9e3
#
_cell.length_a   1.000
_cell.length_b   1.000
_cell.length_c   1.000
_cell.angle_alpha   90.00
_cell.angle_beta   90.00
_cell.angle_gamma   90.00
#
_symmetry.space_group_name_H-M   'P 1'
#
loop_
_entity.id
_entity.type
_entity.pdbx_description
1 polymer ?
#
loop_
_entity_poly.entity_id
_entity_poly.type
_entity_poly.pdbx_seq_one_letter_code
_entity_poly.pdbx_strand_id
1 'polypeptide(L)'
;MEKPDKELFEKIVKIAQNRGFVFNASSIYGGLRSSYDYGPLGTLLKNNIADLWWKSLKTTEVKIYPVDTAIIQSTEVWKASGHLSEFTDPMVECKNCNSRFRSDSEPEVNCCDTQDLTEPKNFNLMFETNLGPVQNENSQVYLRPETAQGIFVNFENVLRTMRAKLPFGIANIGKSFRNEITPGQFVFRTREFEQMEIEFFCKEDESDEWMQYWTQKRLDWYIKLGLKKNLLRLRPHEADELAHYAKSTTDIEYLYPWGWGELEGVANRGNYDLAAHQEKSGKDLTYFDPKDNSKHLPTVIEPAGGLTRTVFAILLSTYEEEQLSLIHI
;
A
#
# COMPACT_ATOMS: atom_id res chain seq x y z
N MET A 1 19.19 -1.54 18.21
CA MET A 1 18.89 -1.09 16.81
C MET A 1 20.20 -1.05 16.05
N GLU A 2 20.28 -1.74 14.91
CA GLU A 2 21.42 -1.58 14.00
C GLU A 2 21.45 -0.14 13.50
N LYS A 3 22.67 0.43 13.37
CA LYS A 3 22.80 1.80 12.89
C LYS A 3 22.37 1.87 11.41
N PRO A 4 21.70 2.95 10.98
CA PRO A 4 21.35 3.15 9.58
C PRO A 4 22.56 3.02 8.66
N ASP A 5 22.46 2.18 7.64
CA ASP A 5 23.50 2.01 6.63
C ASP A 5 23.27 2.97 5.45
N LYS A 6 23.65 4.23 5.65
CA LYS A 6 23.51 5.28 4.63
C LYS A 6 24.33 4.98 3.37
N GLU A 7 25.49 4.34 3.54
CA GLU A 7 26.38 4.02 2.42
C GLU A 7 25.73 2.98 1.49
N LEU A 8 25.16 1.92 2.04
CA LEU A 8 24.40 0.92 1.27
C LEU A 8 23.21 1.56 0.55
N PHE A 9 22.46 2.43 1.23
CA PHE A 9 21.34 3.14 0.62
C PHE A 9 21.76 3.95 -0.62
N GLU A 10 22.80 4.77 -0.49
CA GLU A 10 23.32 5.60 -1.58
C GLU A 10 23.85 4.76 -2.75
N LYS A 11 24.56 3.66 -2.46
CA LYS A 11 25.04 2.71 -3.48
C LYS A 11 23.89 2.11 -4.28
N ILE A 12 22.86 1.62 -3.60
CA ILE A 12 21.69 1.00 -4.27
C ILE A 12 20.93 2.01 -5.12
N VAL A 13 20.69 3.21 -4.61
CA VAL A 13 20.02 4.28 -5.40
C VAL A 13 20.82 4.59 -6.67
N LYS A 14 22.15 4.77 -6.54
CA LYS A 14 23.05 5.05 -7.67
C LYS A 14 23.06 3.91 -8.70
N ILE A 15 23.10 2.66 -8.24
CA ILE A 15 23.03 1.48 -9.12
C ILE A 15 21.67 1.42 -9.82
N ALA A 16 20.58 1.59 -9.08
CA ALA A 16 19.24 1.57 -9.65
C ALA A 16 19.07 2.59 -10.78
N GLN A 17 19.60 3.81 -10.59
CA GLN A 17 19.57 4.87 -11.61
C GLN A 17 20.49 4.56 -12.79
N ASN A 18 21.74 4.20 -12.53
CA ASN A 18 22.74 3.98 -13.59
C ASN A 18 22.48 2.73 -14.43
N ARG A 19 21.79 1.73 -13.88
CA ARG A 19 21.49 0.46 -14.56
C ARG A 19 20.09 0.40 -15.15
N GLY A 20 19.33 1.50 -15.10
CA GLY A 20 18.02 1.58 -15.74
C GLY A 20 16.93 0.81 -15.01
N PHE A 21 17.01 0.72 -13.67
CA PHE A 21 15.90 0.24 -12.85
C PHE A 21 14.91 1.36 -12.55
N VAL A 22 15.40 2.48 -12.03
CA VAL A 22 14.55 3.59 -11.60
C VAL A 22 15.20 4.92 -11.95
N PHE A 23 14.45 5.84 -12.55
CA PHE A 23 14.87 7.20 -12.88
C PHE A 23 14.07 8.22 -12.07
N ASN A 24 14.63 9.38 -11.83
CA ASN A 24 13.84 10.51 -11.33
C ASN A 24 12.86 10.97 -12.42
N ALA A 25 11.57 11.02 -12.11
CA ALA A 25 10.56 11.46 -13.07
C ALA A 25 10.83 12.89 -13.52
N SER A 26 10.60 13.17 -14.82
CA SER A 26 10.78 14.50 -15.43
C SER A 26 12.17 15.11 -15.23
N SER A 27 13.22 14.29 -15.17
CA SER A 27 14.60 14.70 -14.84
C SER A 27 15.15 15.81 -15.78
N ILE A 28 14.76 15.82 -17.04
CA ILE A 28 15.16 16.85 -18.03
C ILE A 28 14.63 18.26 -17.68
N TYR A 29 13.62 18.35 -16.79
CA TYR A 29 13.05 19.60 -16.26
C TYR A 29 13.44 19.87 -14.81
N GLY A 30 14.49 19.20 -14.31
CA GLY A 30 14.94 19.32 -12.93
C GLY A 30 14.35 18.28 -11.98
N GLY A 31 13.47 17.40 -12.47
CA GLY A 31 12.84 16.34 -11.71
C GLY A 31 11.66 16.78 -10.83
N LEU A 32 10.87 15.82 -10.41
CA LEU A 32 9.80 16.01 -9.42
C LEU A 32 10.14 15.19 -8.17
N ARG A 33 10.25 15.86 -7.03
CA ARG A 33 10.66 15.23 -5.77
C ARG A 33 9.78 14.03 -5.42
N SER A 34 10.43 12.90 -5.14
CA SER A 34 9.79 11.64 -4.76
C SER A 34 8.76 11.12 -5.79
N SER A 35 9.05 11.38 -7.05
CA SER A 35 8.35 10.82 -8.19
C SER A 35 9.38 10.12 -9.08
N TYR A 36 9.05 8.91 -9.51
CA TYR A 36 10.01 8.04 -10.19
C TYR A 36 9.39 7.33 -11.39
N ASP A 37 10.21 7.16 -12.43
CA ASP A 37 9.90 6.33 -13.58
C ASP A 37 10.65 5.00 -13.47
N TYR A 38 10.01 3.89 -13.83
CA TYR A 38 10.71 2.63 -13.98
C TYR A 38 11.40 2.58 -15.35
N GLY A 39 12.71 2.41 -15.35
CA GLY A 39 13.48 2.16 -16.55
C GLY A 39 13.26 0.74 -17.11
N PRO A 40 13.95 0.36 -18.20
CA PRO A 40 13.74 -0.93 -18.84
C PRO A 40 13.89 -2.14 -17.90
N LEU A 41 14.97 -2.18 -17.10
CA LEU A 41 15.18 -3.29 -16.15
C LEU A 41 14.20 -3.22 -14.96
N GLY A 42 13.88 -2.05 -14.48
CA GLY A 42 12.91 -1.86 -13.40
C GLY A 42 11.50 -2.29 -13.80
N THR A 43 11.08 -1.97 -15.04
CA THR A 43 9.79 -2.41 -15.59
C THR A 43 9.72 -3.93 -15.67
N LEU A 44 10.77 -4.59 -16.17
CA LEU A 44 10.82 -6.06 -16.24
C LEU A 44 10.79 -6.68 -14.84
N LEU A 45 11.58 -6.16 -13.90
CA LEU A 45 11.59 -6.64 -12.53
C LEU A 45 10.20 -6.50 -11.87
N LYS A 46 9.59 -5.32 -11.99
CA LYS A 46 8.25 -5.05 -11.43
C LYS A 46 7.20 -5.99 -12.01
N ASN A 47 7.19 -6.20 -13.33
CA ASN A 47 6.25 -7.09 -13.99
C ASN A 47 6.47 -8.55 -13.55
N ASN A 48 7.72 -9.00 -13.43
CA ASN A 48 8.03 -10.35 -12.94
C ASN A 48 7.51 -10.56 -11.50
N ILE A 49 7.66 -9.57 -10.62
CA ILE A 49 7.12 -9.64 -9.25
C ILE A 49 5.59 -9.73 -9.28
N ALA A 50 4.93 -8.89 -10.06
CA ALA A 50 3.48 -8.91 -10.24
C ALA A 50 2.99 -10.27 -10.77
N ASP A 51 3.65 -10.83 -11.77
CA ASP A 51 3.34 -12.15 -12.34
C ASP A 51 3.50 -13.27 -11.30
N LEU A 52 4.57 -13.24 -10.51
CA LEU A 52 4.80 -14.21 -9.43
C LEU A 52 3.75 -14.08 -8.33
N TRP A 53 3.31 -12.85 -8.02
CA TRP A 53 2.23 -12.62 -7.08
C TRP A 53 0.92 -13.24 -7.59
N TRP A 54 0.50 -12.94 -8.83
CA TRP A 54 -0.69 -13.54 -9.45
C TRP A 54 -0.61 -15.08 -9.53
N LYS A 55 0.57 -15.63 -9.84
CA LYS A 55 0.79 -17.07 -9.84
C LYS A 55 0.62 -17.67 -8.44
N SER A 56 1.07 -16.97 -7.39
CA SER A 56 0.94 -17.44 -6.02
C SER A 56 -0.52 -17.58 -5.57
N LEU A 57 -1.40 -16.70 -6.06
CA LEU A 57 -2.84 -16.74 -5.76
C LEU A 57 -3.58 -17.90 -6.43
N LYS A 58 -3.07 -18.40 -7.55
CA LYS A 58 -3.64 -19.57 -8.23
C LYS A 58 -3.37 -20.90 -7.49
N THR A 59 -2.40 -20.90 -6.59
CA THR A 59 -2.00 -22.07 -5.79
C THR A 59 -2.58 -22.04 -4.37
N THR A 60 -3.51 -21.14 -4.07
CA THR A 60 -4.25 -21.11 -2.84
C THR A 60 -5.34 -22.18 -2.82
N GLU A 61 -5.73 -22.63 -1.63
CA GLU A 61 -6.83 -23.59 -1.46
C GLU A 61 -8.20 -22.97 -1.76
N VAL A 62 -8.26 -21.64 -1.80
CA VAL A 62 -9.46 -20.84 -1.99
C VAL A 62 -9.40 -20.08 -3.31
N LYS A 63 -10.57 -19.74 -3.87
CA LYS A 63 -10.66 -18.98 -5.11
C LYS A 63 -10.38 -17.51 -4.88
N ILE A 64 -9.47 -16.96 -5.68
CA ILE A 64 -9.20 -15.52 -5.74
C ILE A 64 -9.56 -15.01 -7.13
N TYR A 65 -10.42 -14.02 -7.21
CA TYR A 65 -10.89 -13.42 -8.46
C TYR A 65 -10.13 -12.12 -8.73
N PRO A 66 -9.45 -11.99 -9.87
CA PRO A 66 -8.77 -10.75 -10.22
C PRO A 66 -9.79 -9.70 -10.68
N VAL A 67 -9.54 -8.45 -10.29
CA VAL A 67 -10.21 -7.27 -10.83
C VAL A 67 -9.18 -6.22 -11.20
N ASP A 68 -9.54 -5.33 -12.11
CA ASP A 68 -8.80 -4.10 -12.40
C ASP A 68 -9.78 -2.94 -12.27
N THR A 69 -9.63 -2.15 -11.21
CA THR A 69 -10.59 -1.12 -10.83
C THR A 69 -10.12 0.27 -11.23
N ALA A 70 -11.06 1.17 -11.51
CA ALA A 70 -10.76 2.53 -11.93
C ALA A 70 -9.96 3.31 -10.85
N ILE A 71 -9.01 4.12 -11.31
CA ILE A 71 -8.23 5.02 -10.44
C ILE A 71 -9.10 6.18 -9.95
N ILE A 72 -9.90 6.77 -10.86
CA ILE A 72 -10.84 7.84 -10.55
C ILE A 72 -12.15 7.19 -10.12
N GLN A 73 -12.59 7.47 -8.92
CA GLN A 73 -13.82 6.92 -8.35
C GLN A 73 -14.73 8.03 -7.84
N SER A 74 -16.00 7.70 -7.65
CA SER A 74 -16.99 8.63 -7.11
C SER A 74 -16.58 9.14 -5.72
N THR A 75 -16.80 10.42 -5.48
CA THR A 75 -16.60 11.04 -4.16
C THR A 75 -17.39 10.32 -3.04
N GLU A 76 -18.52 9.71 -3.37
CA GLU A 76 -19.34 8.96 -2.42
C GLU A 76 -18.64 7.69 -1.90
N VAL A 77 -17.74 7.09 -2.67
CA VAL A 77 -16.90 5.96 -2.22
C VAL A 77 -16.01 6.42 -1.07
N TRP A 78 -15.37 7.56 -1.22
CA TRP A 78 -14.43 8.11 -0.23
C TRP A 78 -15.13 8.70 1.01
N LYS A 79 -16.37 9.14 0.86
CA LYS A 79 -17.23 9.51 2.00
C LYS A 79 -17.66 8.29 2.80
N ALA A 80 -18.05 7.20 2.11
CA ALA A 80 -18.49 5.96 2.74
C ALA A 80 -17.35 5.30 3.53
N SER A 81 -16.17 5.21 2.95
CA SER A 81 -14.98 4.61 3.57
C SER A 81 -14.30 5.47 4.62
N GLY A 82 -14.74 6.73 4.83
CA GLY A 82 -14.14 7.65 5.80
C GLY A 82 -12.86 8.35 5.32
N HIS A 83 -12.36 8.11 4.11
CA HIS A 83 -11.09 8.71 3.64
C HIS A 83 -11.14 10.25 3.57
N LEU A 84 -12.29 10.86 3.32
CA LEU A 84 -12.36 12.31 3.29
C LEU A 84 -12.31 12.96 4.66
N SER A 85 -12.70 12.26 5.72
CA SER A 85 -12.69 12.79 7.10
C SER A 85 -11.47 12.35 7.90
N GLU A 86 -11.04 11.09 7.77
CA GLU A 86 -10.06 10.46 8.67
C GLU A 86 -8.67 10.28 8.04
N PHE A 87 -8.56 10.31 6.70
CA PHE A 87 -7.28 10.07 6.03
C PHE A 87 -6.42 11.35 5.99
N THR A 88 -6.00 11.78 7.18
CA THR A 88 -5.28 13.03 7.41
C THR A 88 -4.00 12.79 8.21
N ASP A 89 -2.96 13.56 7.87
CA ASP A 89 -1.74 13.66 8.69
C ASP A 89 -1.68 15.04 9.38
N PRO A 90 -1.24 15.11 10.64
CA PRO A 90 -1.03 16.38 11.30
C PRO A 90 0.23 17.05 10.74
N MET A 91 0.07 18.22 10.12
CA MET A 91 1.11 18.98 9.46
C MET A 91 1.47 20.26 10.23
N VAL A 92 2.76 20.52 10.36
CA VAL A 92 3.32 21.81 10.77
C VAL A 92 4.15 22.43 9.65
N GLU A 93 4.21 23.76 9.60
CA GLU A 93 5.00 24.51 8.63
C GLU A 93 6.02 25.40 9.37
N CYS A 94 7.26 25.43 8.90
CA CYS A 94 8.24 26.39 9.40
C CYS A 94 7.95 27.77 8.82
N LYS A 95 7.68 28.76 9.67
CA LYS A 95 7.37 30.13 9.26
C LYS A 95 8.53 30.87 8.58
N ASN A 96 9.78 30.37 8.79
CA ASN A 96 10.97 31.01 8.23
C ASN A 96 11.32 30.49 6.81
N CYS A 97 11.21 29.18 6.58
CA CYS A 97 11.62 28.58 5.30
C CYS A 97 10.48 27.88 4.54
N ASN A 98 9.24 27.92 5.08
CA ASN A 98 8.04 27.28 4.52
C ASN A 98 8.17 25.76 4.31
N SER A 99 9.14 25.12 4.97
CA SER A 99 9.25 23.66 4.95
C SER A 99 8.13 23.04 5.78
N ARG A 100 7.54 21.94 5.29
CA ARG A 100 6.40 21.24 5.91
C ARG A 100 6.80 19.90 6.43
N PHE A 101 6.27 19.54 7.59
CA PHE A 101 6.59 18.31 8.31
C PHE A 101 5.35 17.71 8.95
N ARG A 102 5.39 16.41 9.21
CA ARG A 102 4.42 15.77 10.10
C ARG A 102 4.78 16.11 11.54
N SER A 103 3.79 16.50 12.36
CA SER A 103 4.04 16.85 13.76
C SER A 103 4.15 15.64 14.69
N ASP A 104 3.69 14.47 14.24
CA ASP A 104 3.73 13.19 14.96
C ASP A 104 5.03 12.38 14.69
N SER A 105 5.83 12.80 13.71
CA SER A 105 7.18 12.27 13.53
C SER A 105 8.16 13.20 14.21
N GLU A 106 9.04 12.66 15.08
CA GLU A 106 10.11 13.48 15.68
C GLU A 106 10.88 14.18 14.56
N PRO A 107 10.85 15.52 14.52
CA PRO A 107 11.57 16.21 13.49
C PRO A 107 13.05 16.21 13.82
N GLU A 108 13.86 15.43 13.13
CA GLU A 108 15.23 15.88 12.85
C GLU A 108 15.15 17.12 11.94
N VAL A 109 14.42 18.15 12.39
CA VAL A 109 14.11 19.32 11.58
C VAL A 109 15.11 20.41 11.87
N ASN A 110 16.28 20.25 11.30
CA ASN A 110 17.16 21.40 11.04
C ASN A 110 16.84 21.95 9.65
N CYS A 111 15.63 22.44 9.44
CA CYS A 111 15.27 23.08 8.16
C CYS A 111 15.90 24.46 7.99
N CYS A 112 16.21 25.15 9.10
CA CYS A 112 16.88 26.45 9.17
C CYS A 112 17.33 26.71 10.62
N ASP A 113 18.17 27.70 10.83
CA ASP A 113 18.81 28.03 12.12
C ASP A 113 17.83 28.42 13.25
N THR A 114 16.60 28.77 12.90
CA THR A 114 15.54 29.15 13.86
C THR A 114 14.28 28.37 13.54
N GLN A 115 13.91 27.42 14.40
CA GLN A 115 12.63 26.69 14.30
C GLN A 115 11.48 27.56 14.87
N ASP A 116 10.68 28.14 14.00
CA ASP A 116 9.38 28.71 14.37
C ASP A 116 8.30 27.96 13.59
N LEU A 117 7.64 26.99 14.23
CA LEU A 117 6.63 26.13 13.63
C LEU A 117 5.24 26.70 13.87
N THR A 118 4.35 26.46 12.92
CA THR A 118 2.91 26.71 13.07
C THR A 118 2.28 25.71 14.02
N GLU A 119 1.07 26.02 14.53
CA GLU A 119 0.22 25.02 15.16
C GLU A 119 -0.09 23.88 14.17
N PRO A 120 -0.19 22.62 14.65
CA PRO A 120 -0.54 21.48 13.80
C PRO A 120 -1.91 21.68 13.13
N LYS A 121 -1.98 21.32 11.84
CA LYS A 121 -3.23 21.31 11.07
C LYS A 121 -3.37 19.97 10.37
N ASN A 122 -4.56 19.39 10.37
CA ASN A 122 -4.84 18.18 9.63
C ASN A 122 -4.76 18.46 8.12
N PHE A 123 -3.96 17.65 7.42
CA PHE A 123 -3.79 17.70 5.98
C PHE A 123 -4.31 16.40 5.39
N ASN A 124 -5.35 16.47 4.55
CA ASN A 124 -5.89 15.29 3.88
C ASN A 124 -4.96 14.83 2.77
N LEU A 125 -4.64 13.53 2.76
CA LEU A 125 -3.69 12.92 1.82
C LEU A 125 -4.30 12.57 0.46
N MET A 126 -5.58 12.84 0.22
CA MET A 126 -6.22 12.57 -1.06
C MET A 126 -5.75 13.56 -2.13
N PHE A 127 -5.43 13.04 -3.33
CA PHE A 127 -5.28 13.88 -4.51
C PHE A 127 -6.65 14.18 -5.11
N GLU A 128 -6.94 15.45 -5.24
CA GLU A 128 -8.18 15.99 -5.79
C GLU A 128 -8.02 16.41 -7.25
N THR A 129 -9.05 16.20 -8.07
CA THR A 129 -9.13 16.68 -9.43
C THR A 129 -10.60 16.94 -9.82
N ASN A 130 -10.84 17.43 -11.04
CA ASN A 130 -12.18 17.73 -11.54
C ASN A 130 -12.47 16.96 -12.83
N LEU A 131 -13.70 16.47 -12.98
CA LEU A 131 -14.20 15.90 -14.23
C LEU A 131 -14.90 16.98 -15.08
N GLY A 132 -14.57 16.96 -16.38
CA GLY A 132 -15.17 17.87 -17.34
C GLY A 132 -14.62 19.30 -17.31
N PRO A 133 -15.17 20.20 -18.14
CA PRO A 133 -14.61 21.54 -18.37
C PRO A 133 -14.99 22.57 -17.29
N VAL A 134 -16.00 22.28 -16.46
CA VAL A 134 -16.50 23.21 -15.44
C VAL A 134 -16.09 22.71 -14.06
N GLN A 135 -15.38 23.56 -13.34
CA GLN A 135 -14.97 23.27 -11.96
C GLN A 135 -16.07 23.71 -10.99
N ASN A 136 -16.73 22.77 -10.35
CA ASN A 136 -17.71 22.98 -9.28
C ASN A 136 -17.68 21.78 -8.32
N GLU A 137 -18.38 21.87 -7.20
CA GLU A 137 -18.43 20.80 -6.21
C GLU A 137 -18.92 19.44 -6.75
N ASN A 138 -19.75 19.44 -7.78
CA ASN A 138 -20.27 18.23 -8.40
C ASN A 138 -19.27 17.59 -9.39
N SER A 139 -18.26 18.34 -9.83
CA SER A 139 -17.21 17.84 -10.74
C SER A 139 -15.98 17.31 -9.99
N GLN A 140 -15.89 17.54 -8.67
CA GLN A 140 -14.78 17.13 -7.85
C GLN A 140 -14.73 15.61 -7.71
N VAL A 141 -13.56 15.05 -7.98
CA VAL A 141 -13.25 13.63 -7.82
C VAL A 141 -11.86 13.47 -7.27
N TYR A 142 -11.53 12.25 -6.84
CA TYR A 142 -10.27 11.95 -6.19
C TYR A 142 -9.56 10.79 -6.90
N LEU A 143 -8.23 10.85 -6.92
CA LEU A 143 -7.41 9.69 -7.24
C LEU A 143 -7.42 8.76 -6.03
N ARG A 144 -7.58 7.47 -6.26
CA ARG A 144 -7.66 6.48 -5.16
C ARG A 144 -6.38 6.45 -4.32
N PRO A 145 -6.46 6.48 -2.98
CA PRO A 145 -5.31 6.34 -2.08
C PRO A 145 -4.94 4.88 -1.81
N GLU A 146 -5.83 3.94 -2.20
CA GLU A 146 -5.68 2.49 -2.07
C GLU A 146 -6.52 1.76 -3.12
N THR A 147 -6.24 0.49 -3.35
CA THR A 147 -7.01 -0.34 -4.28
C THR A 147 -8.21 -1.03 -3.63
N ALA A 148 -8.28 -1.12 -2.29
CA ALA A 148 -9.30 -1.80 -1.51
C ALA A 148 -10.73 -1.35 -1.84
N GLN A 149 -10.98 -0.05 -1.86
CA GLN A 149 -12.33 0.47 -2.05
C GLN A 149 -12.91 0.10 -3.42
N GLY A 150 -12.05 0.04 -4.45
CA GLY A 150 -12.43 -0.46 -5.76
C GLY A 150 -12.89 -1.94 -5.74
N ILE A 151 -12.33 -2.73 -4.83
CA ILE A 151 -12.73 -4.12 -4.61
C ILE A 151 -14.09 -4.17 -3.90
N PHE A 152 -14.27 -3.42 -2.81
CA PHE A 152 -15.51 -3.42 -2.04
C PHE A 152 -16.74 -3.00 -2.86
N VAL A 153 -16.62 -1.95 -3.66
CA VAL A 153 -17.74 -1.50 -4.52
C VAL A 153 -18.06 -2.49 -5.65
N ASN A 154 -17.16 -3.42 -5.94
CA ASN A 154 -17.36 -4.50 -6.92
C ASN A 154 -17.72 -5.86 -6.28
N PHE A 155 -17.84 -5.94 -4.95
CA PHE A 155 -18.14 -7.18 -4.24
C PHE A 155 -19.38 -7.90 -4.79
N GLU A 156 -20.52 -7.20 -4.88
CA GLU A 156 -21.78 -7.75 -5.42
C GLU A 156 -21.62 -8.21 -6.88
N ASN A 157 -20.90 -7.41 -7.70
CA ASN A 157 -20.68 -7.76 -9.11
C ASN A 157 -19.93 -9.08 -9.24
N VAL A 158 -18.85 -9.26 -8.47
CA VAL A 158 -18.04 -10.49 -8.49
C VAL A 158 -18.83 -11.65 -7.89
N LEU A 159 -19.47 -11.45 -6.74
CA LEU A 159 -20.31 -12.47 -6.08
C LEU A 159 -21.33 -13.06 -7.06
N ARG A 160 -22.07 -12.20 -7.77
CA ARG A 160 -23.11 -12.58 -8.70
C ARG A 160 -22.57 -13.21 -9.99
N THR A 161 -21.57 -12.57 -10.64
CA THR A 161 -21.09 -13.01 -11.95
C THR A 161 -20.25 -14.28 -11.87
N MET A 162 -19.48 -14.43 -10.81
CA MET A 162 -18.63 -15.60 -10.57
C MET A 162 -19.32 -16.69 -9.76
N ARG A 163 -20.56 -16.44 -9.25
CA ARG A 163 -21.28 -17.32 -8.33
C ARG A 163 -20.37 -17.74 -7.16
N ALA A 164 -19.67 -16.76 -6.62
CA ALA A 164 -18.66 -17.00 -5.58
C ALA A 164 -19.32 -17.53 -4.30
N LYS A 165 -18.59 -18.36 -3.57
CA LYS A 165 -19.01 -18.93 -2.28
C LYS A 165 -17.93 -18.65 -1.26
N LEU A 166 -18.34 -18.25 -0.04
CA LEU A 166 -17.41 -18.09 1.06
C LEU A 166 -16.69 -19.40 1.42
N PRO A 167 -15.39 -19.36 1.74
CA PRO A 167 -14.53 -18.18 1.63
C PRO A 167 -13.99 -17.97 0.20
N PHE A 168 -13.79 -16.72 -0.19
CA PHE A 168 -13.16 -16.35 -1.46
C PHE A 168 -12.48 -14.98 -1.35
N GLY A 169 -11.58 -14.66 -2.27
CA GLY A 169 -10.96 -13.34 -2.34
C GLY A 169 -11.21 -12.64 -3.67
N ILE A 170 -11.08 -11.33 -3.64
CA ILE A 170 -10.98 -10.47 -4.82
C ILE A 170 -9.64 -9.73 -4.70
N ALA A 171 -8.88 -9.69 -5.80
CA ALA A 171 -7.53 -9.14 -5.77
C ALA A 171 -7.29 -8.14 -6.89
N ASN A 172 -6.49 -7.11 -6.60
CA ASN A 172 -6.11 -6.07 -7.55
C ASN A 172 -4.62 -5.75 -7.42
N ILE A 173 -3.93 -5.54 -8.55
CA ILE A 173 -2.67 -4.81 -8.60
C ILE A 173 -2.95 -3.50 -9.30
N GLY A 174 -2.59 -2.38 -8.67
CA GLY A 174 -2.83 -1.10 -9.30
C GLY A 174 -2.14 0.07 -8.61
N LYS A 175 -2.11 1.19 -9.34
CA LYS A 175 -1.59 2.44 -8.83
C LYS A 175 -2.51 3.04 -7.77
N SER A 176 -1.89 3.62 -6.75
CA SER A 176 -2.52 4.38 -5.69
C SER A 176 -1.75 5.68 -5.46
N PHE A 177 -2.41 6.68 -4.90
CA PHE A 177 -1.90 8.05 -4.83
C PHE A 177 -2.13 8.63 -3.44
N ARG A 178 -1.05 9.07 -2.79
CA ARG A 178 -1.12 9.74 -1.48
C ARG A 178 -0.31 11.02 -1.53
N ASN A 179 -0.93 12.14 -1.25
CA ASN A 179 -0.27 13.45 -1.24
C ASN A 179 0.60 13.62 0.02
N GLU A 180 1.59 12.75 0.15
CA GLU A 180 2.50 12.68 1.30
C GLU A 180 3.17 14.02 1.60
N ILE A 181 3.16 14.42 2.86
CA ILE A 181 3.80 15.65 3.35
C ILE A 181 5.32 15.52 3.25
N THR A 182 5.85 14.41 3.75
CA THR A 182 7.28 14.09 3.78
C THR A 182 7.59 12.80 3.02
N PRO A 183 7.44 12.79 1.67
CA PRO A 183 7.84 11.64 0.88
C PRO A 183 9.36 11.50 0.89
N GLY A 184 9.86 10.27 0.77
CA GLY A 184 11.31 10.05 0.81
C GLY A 184 11.71 8.58 0.78
N GLN A 185 13.00 8.35 1.09
CA GLN A 185 13.57 7.00 1.11
C GLN A 185 13.45 6.28 -0.25
N PHE A 186 13.77 7.02 -1.33
CA PHE A 186 13.70 6.52 -2.70
C PHE A 186 12.27 6.03 -3.03
N VAL A 187 12.12 4.86 -3.63
CA VAL A 187 10.81 4.30 -4.01
C VAL A 187 10.04 3.66 -2.85
N PHE A 188 10.51 3.79 -1.61
CA PHE A 188 9.80 3.28 -0.43
C PHE A 188 8.57 4.12 -0.07
N ARG A 189 8.68 5.47 -0.10
CA ARG A 189 7.57 6.40 0.18
C ARG A 189 7.46 7.46 -0.91
N THR A 190 6.53 7.24 -1.82
CA THR A 190 6.28 8.08 -2.98
C THR A 190 4.81 8.51 -3.02
N ARG A 191 4.49 9.57 -3.78
CA ARG A 191 3.11 10.04 -3.92
C ARG A 191 2.27 9.20 -4.88
N GLU A 192 2.93 8.53 -5.81
CA GLU A 192 2.36 7.56 -6.74
C GLU A 192 3.10 6.24 -6.55
N PHE A 193 2.38 5.16 -6.25
CA PHE A 193 2.94 3.84 -5.98
C PHE A 193 2.01 2.74 -6.48
N GLU A 194 2.44 1.50 -6.42
CA GLU A 194 1.60 0.35 -6.80
C GLU A 194 1.41 -0.59 -5.61
N GLN A 195 0.16 -1.01 -5.41
CA GLN A 195 -0.24 -1.98 -4.40
C GLN A 195 -0.62 -3.32 -5.06
N MET A 196 -0.41 -4.39 -4.30
CA MET A 196 -0.90 -5.75 -4.55
C MET A 196 -1.83 -6.07 -3.38
N GLU A 197 -3.13 -6.09 -3.60
CA GLU A 197 -4.12 -6.11 -2.54
C GLU A 197 -5.14 -7.22 -2.75
N ILE A 198 -5.54 -7.88 -1.68
CA ILE A 198 -6.53 -8.95 -1.64
C ILE A 198 -7.54 -8.60 -0.57
N GLU A 199 -8.82 -8.56 -0.93
CA GLU A 199 -9.90 -8.57 0.03
C GLU A 199 -10.45 -9.98 0.10
N PHE A 200 -10.17 -10.66 1.19
CA PHE A 200 -10.57 -12.04 1.42
C PHE A 200 -11.79 -12.11 2.32
N PHE A 201 -12.88 -12.56 1.76
CA PHE A 201 -14.19 -12.62 2.40
C PHE A 201 -14.42 -13.99 3.04
N CYS A 202 -14.70 -14.01 4.34
CA CYS A 202 -14.94 -15.22 5.13
C CYS A 202 -16.06 -15.02 6.14
N LYS A 203 -16.40 -16.08 6.89
CA LYS A 203 -17.28 -15.98 8.05
C LYS A 203 -16.53 -15.36 9.22
N GLU A 204 -17.25 -14.68 10.11
CA GLU A 204 -16.63 -14.00 11.26
C GLU A 204 -15.93 -14.98 12.22
N ASP A 205 -16.53 -16.12 12.47
CA ASP A 205 -16.00 -17.19 13.33
C ASP A 205 -14.75 -17.87 12.76
N GLU A 206 -14.50 -17.76 11.45
CA GLU A 206 -13.30 -18.28 10.78
C GLU A 206 -12.19 -17.21 10.64
N SER A 207 -12.44 -15.96 11.02
CA SER A 207 -11.58 -14.83 10.67
C SER A 207 -10.16 -14.91 11.25
N ASP A 208 -10.01 -15.41 12.47
CA ASP A 208 -8.71 -15.55 13.13
C ASP A 208 -7.82 -16.61 12.46
N GLU A 209 -8.43 -17.71 12.01
CA GLU A 209 -7.71 -18.75 11.26
C GLU A 209 -7.25 -18.21 9.89
N TRP A 210 -8.10 -17.48 9.21
CA TRP A 210 -7.75 -16.86 7.93
C TRP A 210 -6.73 -15.73 8.07
N MET A 211 -6.76 -14.99 9.16
CA MET A 211 -5.73 -14.00 9.49
C MET A 211 -4.35 -14.66 9.62
N GLN A 212 -4.26 -15.75 10.38
CA GLN A 212 -3.01 -16.52 10.54
C GLN A 212 -2.55 -17.14 9.21
N TYR A 213 -3.49 -17.74 8.45
CA TYR A 213 -3.20 -18.32 7.14
C TYR A 213 -2.59 -17.29 6.19
N TRP A 214 -3.24 -16.14 6.03
CA TRP A 214 -2.75 -15.10 5.11
C TRP A 214 -1.43 -14.50 5.56
N THR A 215 -1.26 -14.21 6.84
CA THR A 215 0.00 -13.69 7.38
C THR A 215 1.17 -14.64 7.07
N GLN A 216 1.01 -15.94 7.33
CA GLN A 216 2.06 -16.91 7.05
C GLN A 216 2.27 -17.11 5.53
N LYS A 217 1.18 -17.20 4.76
CA LYS A 217 1.22 -17.38 3.31
C LYS A 217 1.95 -16.23 2.61
N ARG A 218 1.73 -15.00 3.07
CA ARG A 218 2.38 -13.81 2.52
C ARG A 218 3.86 -13.75 2.90
N LEU A 219 4.21 -14.02 4.16
CA LEU A 219 5.61 -14.14 4.58
C LEU A 219 6.37 -15.20 3.77
N ASP A 220 5.78 -16.38 3.60
CA ASP A 220 6.38 -17.46 2.81
C ASP A 220 6.57 -17.08 1.34
N TRP A 221 5.66 -16.26 0.79
CA TRP A 221 5.79 -15.74 -0.56
C TRP A 221 7.01 -14.83 -0.72
N TYR A 222 7.26 -13.91 0.22
CA TYR A 222 8.44 -13.05 0.20
C TYR A 222 9.74 -13.85 0.30
N ILE A 223 9.77 -14.89 1.13
CA ILE A 223 10.92 -15.80 1.23
C ILE A 223 11.15 -16.53 -0.11
N LYS A 224 10.08 -17.04 -0.73
CA LYS A 224 10.15 -17.71 -2.05
C LYS A 224 10.53 -16.74 -3.17
N LEU A 225 10.20 -15.48 -3.06
CA LEU A 225 10.58 -14.42 -4.00
C LEU A 225 12.09 -14.12 -3.95
N GLY A 226 12.78 -14.56 -2.89
CA GLY A 226 14.23 -14.43 -2.71
C GLY A 226 14.65 -13.44 -1.63
N LEU A 227 13.73 -12.90 -0.84
CA LEU A 227 14.11 -12.09 0.30
C LEU A 227 14.72 -12.95 1.41
N LYS A 228 15.84 -12.49 1.98
CA LYS A 228 16.54 -13.22 3.04
C LYS A 228 15.69 -13.25 4.31
N LYS A 229 15.41 -14.47 4.82
CA LYS A 229 14.52 -14.67 5.99
C LYS A 229 14.94 -13.87 7.23
N ASN A 230 16.23 -13.71 7.46
CA ASN A 230 16.76 -12.92 8.58
C ASN A 230 16.57 -11.40 8.43
N LEU A 231 16.13 -10.93 7.26
CA LEU A 231 15.77 -9.53 6.99
C LEU A 231 14.24 -9.33 6.95
N LEU A 232 13.47 -10.34 7.35
CA LEU A 232 12.00 -10.29 7.44
C LEU A 232 11.55 -10.56 8.87
N ARG A 233 10.52 -9.87 9.31
CA ARG A 233 9.83 -10.17 10.58
C ARG A 233 8.33 -9.91 10.47
N LEU A 234 7.58 -10.53 11.37
CA LEU A 234 6.18 -10.20 11.62
C LEU A 234 6.11 -9.22 12.81
N ARG A 235 5.33 -8.15 12.66
CA ARG A 235 5.07 -7.17 13.71
C ARG A 235 3.56 -6.97 13.88
N PRO A 236 2.94 -7.61 14.88
CA PRO A 236 1.57 -7.28 15.27
C PRO A 236 1.48 -5.82 15.74
N HIS A 237 0.40 -5.13 15.37
CA HIS A 237 0.11 -3.78 15.85
C HIS A 237 -0.42 -3.80 17.27
N GLU A 238 -0.02 -2.82 18.07
CA GLU A 238 -0.64 -2.53 19.36
C GLU A 238 -2.02 -1.87 19.13
N ALA A 239 -2.86 -1.90 20.17
CA ALA A 239 -4.26 -1.45 20.03
C ALA A 239 -4.41 0.04 19.63
N ASP A 240 -3.45 0.89 20.01
CA ASP A 240 -3.40 2.31 19.68
C ASP A 240 -2.85 2.63 18.30
N GLU A 241 -2.23 1.64 17.63
CA GLU A 241 -1.74 1.76 16.25
C GLU A 241 -2.78 1.35 15.20
N LEU A 242 -3.87 0.67 15.63
CA LEU A 242 -4.86 0.13 14.71
C LEU A 242 -5.61 1.21 13.97
N ALA A 243 -5.79 1.04 12.66
CA ALA A 243 -6.71 1.85 11.87
C ALA A 243 -8.16 1.68 12.39
N HIS A 244 -8.97 2.71 12.24
CA HIS A 244 -10.35 2.75 12.77
C HIS A 244 -11.26 1.60 12.29
N TYR A 245 -10.91 0.96 11.17
CA TYR A 245 -11.64 -0.15 10.59
C TYR A 245 -11.08 -1.53 10.98
N ALA A 246 -9.88 -1.59 11.55
CA ALA A 246 -9.19 -2.86 11.77
C ALA A 246 -9.44 -3.42 13.19
N LYS A 247 -9.77 -4.71 13.27
CA LYS A 247 -9.83 -5.46 14.53
C LYS A 247 -8.42 -5.91 14.99
N SER A 248 -7.57 -6.25 14.04
CA SER A 248 -6.17 -6.61 14.24
C SER A 248 -5.38 -6.37 12.96
N THR A 249 -4.09 -6.08 13.09
CA THR A 249 -3.17 -5.92 11.95
C THR A 249 -1.82 -6.53 12.29
N THR A 250 -1.18 -7.17 11.32
CA THR A 250 0.20 -7.66 11.43
C THR A 250 0.97 -7.24 10.18
N ASP A 251 2.06 -6.50 10.37
CA ASP A 251 2.95 -6.14 9.28
C ASP A 251 3.96 -7.25 9.01
N ILE A 252 4.25 -7.48 7.75
CA ILE A 252 5.46 -8.13 7.27
C ILE A 252 6.45 -7.02 6.99
N GLU A 253 7.46 -6.89 7.84
CA GLU A 253 8.49 -5.86 7.71
C GLU A 253 9.78 -6.43 7.13
N TYR A 254 10.49 -5.57 6.38
CA TYR A 254 11.83 -5.82 5.86
C TYR A 254 12.83 -4.88 6.54
N LEU A 255 14.04 -5.36 6.81
CA LEU A 255 15.14 -4.55 7.35
C LEU A 255 15.80 -3.76 6.22
N TYR A 256 15.34 -2.52 6.05
CA TYR A 256 15.91 -1.54 5.13
C TYR A 256 17.18 -0.88 5.72
N PRO A 257 17.96 -0.15 4.93
CA PRO A 257 19.15 0.54 5.41
C PRO A 257 18.93 1.55 6.55
N TRP A 258 17.71 2.02 6.74
CA TRP A 258 17.32 2.92 7.84
C TRP A 258 16.64 2.22 9.01
N GLY A 259 16.40 0.93 8.93
CA GLY A 259 15.70 0.13 9.94
C GLY A 259 14.51 -0.65 9.36
N TRP A 260 13.70 -1.19 10.25
CA TRP A 260 12.53 -1.96 9.87
C TRP A 260 11.48 -1.09 9.17
N GLY A 261 10.92 -1.59 8.12
CA GLY A 261 9.87 -0.92 7.35
C GLY A 261 8.89 -1.92 6.75
N GLU A 262 7.64 -1.54 6.72
CA GLU A 262 6.54 -2.35 6.21
C GLU A 262 6.69 -2.67 4.72
N LEU A 263 6.58 -3.95 4.37
CA LEU A 263 6.40 -4.45 3.00
C LEU A 263 4.93 -4.71 2.68
N GLU A 264 4.22 -5.32 3.62
CA GLU A 264 2.84 -5.73 3.48
C GLU A 264 2.15 -5.71 4.84
N GLY A 265 0.98 -5.11 4.94
CA GLY A 265 0.09 -5.24 6.08
C GLY A 265 -0.90 -6.38 5.83
N VAL A 266 -1.21 -7.16 6.85
CA VAL A 266 -2.34 -8.10 6.86
C VAL A 266 -3.30 -7.65 7.95
N ALA A 267 -4.51 -7.23 7.58
CA ALA A 267 -5.49 -6.67 8.50
C ALA A 267 -6.78 -7.47 8.53
N ASN A 268 -7.35 -7.65 9.72
CA ASN A 268 -8.74 -8.06 9.89
C ASN A 268 -9.61 -6.80 9.94
N ARG A 269 -10.26 -6.47 8.84
CA ARG A 269 -11.13 -5.28 8.67
C ARG A 269 -12.55 -5.50 9.20
N GLY A 270 -12.88 -6.72 9.69
CA GLY A 270 -14.25 -7.07 10.02
C GLY A 270 -15.17 -6.92 8.80
N ASN A 271 -16.36 -6.42 9.01
CA ASN A 271 -17.32 -6.11 7.96
C ASN A 271 -17.49 -4.60 7.70
N TYR A 272 -16.57 -3.80 8.21
CA TYR A 272 -16.67 -2.33 8.24
C TYR A 272 -16.96 -1.73 6.86
N ASP A 273 -16.12 -2.03 5.86
CA ASP A 273 -16.23 -1.44 4.53
C ASP A 273 -17.54 -1.81 3.82
N LEU A 274 -17.92 -3.09 3.87
CA LEU A 274 -19.18 -3.54 3.28
C LEU A 274 -20.39 -2.90 3.98
N ALA A 275 -20.36 -2.76 5.31
CA ALA A 275 -21.41 -2.08 6.08
C ALA A 275 -21.53 -0.60 5.70
N ALA A 276 -20.40 0.11 5.64
CA ALA A 276 -20.34 1.52 5.27
C ALA A 276 -20.85 1.76 3.83
N HIS A 277 -20.42 0.93 2.88
CA HIS A 277 -20.91 1.02 1.49
C HIS A 277 -22.38 0.63 1.35
N GLN A 278 -22.85 -0.37 2.10
CA GLN A 278 -24.26 -0.76 2.12
C GLN A 278 -25.13 0.40 2.66
N GLU A 279 -24.76 0.97 3.78
CA GLU A 279 -25.47 2.11 4.38
C GLU A 279 -25.51 3.32 3.44
N LYS A 280 -24.36 3.71 2.90
CA LYS A 280 -24.24 4.89 2.04
C LYS A 280 -24.94 4.73 0.69
N SER A 281 -24.86 3.55 0.08
CA SER A 281 -25.42 3.29 -1.26
C SER A 281 -26.87 2.84 -1.23
N GLY A 282 -27.37 2.31 -0.10
CA GLY A 282 -28.66 1.65 0.03
C GLY A 282 -28.73 0.29 -0.70
N LYS A 283 -27.58 -0.28 -1.14
CA LYS A 283 -27.52 -1.59 -1.79
C LYS A 283 -27.30 -2.69 -0.76
N ASP A 284 -27.97 -3.83 -0.94
CA ASP A 284 -27.74 -5.03 -0.12
C ASP A 284 -26.41 -5.69 -0.53
N LEU A 285 -25.42 -5.63 0.33
CA LEU A 285 -24.10 -6.25 0.16
C LEU A 285 -23.94 -7.52 1.00
N THR A 286 -25.03 -8.06 1.55
CA THR A 286 -25.00 -9.30 2.33
C THR A 286 -24.73 -10.51 1.43
N TYR A 287 -24.02 -11.47 2.00
CA TYR A 287 -23.88 -12.81 1.43
C TYR A 287 -25.01 -13.70 1.94
N PHE A 288 -25.66 -14.43 1.04
CA PHE A 288 -26.61 -15.49 1.37
C PHE A 288 -25.90 -16.85 1.40
N ASP A 289 -25.84 -17.49 2.58
CA ASP A 289 -25.29 -18.83 2.72
C ASP A 289 -26.39 -19.88 2.48
N PRO A 290 -26.33 -20.66 1.37
CA PRO A 290 -27.33 -21.68 1.09
C PRO A 290 -27.27 -22.90 2.00
N LYS A 291 -26.23 -23.03 2.84
CA LYS A 291 -26.09 -24.17 3.76
C LYS A 291 -27.02 -24.05 4.97
N ASP A 292 -27.18 -22.84 5.49
CA ASP A 292 -27.98 -22.56 6.68
C ASP A 292 -29.08 -21.52 6.45
N ASN A 293 -29.25 -21.03 5.22
CA ASN A 293 -30.17 -19.99 4.80
C ASN A 293 -29.96 -18.65 5.54
N SER A 294 -28.76 -18.39 6.07
CA SER A 294 -28.42 -17.14 6.73
C SER A 294 -28.05 -16.04 5.73
N LYS A 295 -28.27 -14.79 6.13
CA LYS A 295 -27.74 -13.60 5.44
C LYS A 295 -26.87 -12.83 6.41
N HIS A 296 -25.63 -12.50 5.99
CA HIS A 296 -24.70 -11.71 6.79
C HIS A 296 -23.73 -10.94 5.90
N LEU A 297 -23.17 -9.86 6.42
CA LEU A 297 -22.02 -9.21 5.81
C LEU A 297 -20.77 -10.05 6.11
N PRO A 298 -19.99 -10.46 5.10
CA PRO A 298 -18.74 -11.16 5.33
C PRO A 298 -17.74 -10.35 6.14
N THR A 299 -16.92 -11.05 6.91
CA THR A 299 -15.68 -10.48 7.48
C THR A 299 -14.60 -10.51 6.43
N VAL A 300 -13.72 -9.50 6.45
CA VAL A 300 -12.68 -9.29 5.45
C VAL A 300 -11.31 -9.39 6.10
N ILE A 301 -10.44 -10.20 5.51
CA ILE A 301 -9.00 -10.23 5.79
C ILE A 301 -8.31 -9.62 4.58
N GLU A 302 -7.52 -8.59 4.82
CA GLU A 302 -6.83 -7.81 3.79
C GLU A 302 -5.32 -8.00 3.86
N PRO A 303 -4.68 -8.80 3.01
CA PRO A 303 -3.28 -8.68 2.68
C PRO A 303 -3.05 -7.54 1.67
N ALA A 304 -2.31 -6.50 2.06
CA ALA A 304 -2.02 -5.32 1.26
C ALA A 304 -0.53 -5.05 1.16
N GLY A 305 0.09 -5.48 0.07
CA GLY A 305 1.52 -5.36 -0.18
C GLY A 305 1.91 -4.22 -1.12
N GLY A 306 3.02 -3.55 -0.84
CA GLY A 306 3.59 -2.53 -1.73
C GLY A 306 4.42 -3.16 -2.85
N LEU A 307 3.93 -3.17 -4.10
CA LEU A 307 4.74 -3.64 -5.23
C LEU A 307 5.99 -2.78 -5.40
N THR A 308 5.87 -1.47 -5.29
CA THR A 308 6.97 -0.51 -5.35
C THR A 308 8.01 -0.77 -4.25
N ARG A 309 7.57 -1.01 -3.00
CA ARG A 309 8.46 -1.36 -1.88
C ARG A 309 9.14 -2.71 -2.09
N THR A 310 8.43 -3.69 -2.67
CA THR A 310 8.97 -5.02 -2.98
C THR A 310 10.08 -4.95 -4.01
N VAL A 311 9.95 -4.12 -5.06
CA VAL A 311 11.04 -3.88 -6.03
C VAL A 311 12.31 -3.41 -5.31
N PHE A 312 12.17 -2.47 -4.37
CA PHE A 312 13.30 -1.94 -3.63
C PHE A 312 13.92 -2.98 -2.69
N ALA A 313 13.10 -3.75 -1.98
CA ALA A 313 13.58 -4.83 -1.11
C ALA A 313 14.33 -5.92 -1.88
N ILE A 314 13.90 -6.26 -3.11
CA ILE A 314 14.62 -7.19 -3.99
C ILE A 314 15.98 -6.63 -4.38
N LEU A 315 16.07 -5.36 -4.81
CA LEU A 315 17.35 -4.73 -5.16
C LEU A 315 18.32 -4.75 -3.98
N LEU A 316 17.84 -4.47 -2.77
CA LEU A 316 18.64 -4.54 -1.54
C LEU A 316 19.07 -5.97 -1.20
N SER A 317 18.15 -6.93 -1.31
CA SER A 317 18.39 -8.32 -0.91
C SER A 317 19.34 -9.08 -1.84
N THR A 318 19.40 -8.66 -3.11
CA THR A 318 20.24 -9.29 -4.16
C THR A 318 21.55 -8.56 -4.39
N TYR A 319 21.76 -7.42 -3.73
CA TYR A 319 23.01 -6.68 -3.87
C TYR A 319 24.16 -7.42 -3.17
N GLU A 320 25.27 -7.57 -3.89
CA GLU A 320 26.53 -8.15 -3.41
C GLU A 320 27.71 -7.35 -3.96
N GLU A 321 28.74 -7.17 -3.15
CA GLU A 321 30.00 -6.54 -3.55
C GLU A 321 31.08 -7.60 -3.68
N GLU A 322 31.71 -7.71 -4.86
CA GLU A 322 32.90 -8.53 -5.07
C GLU A 322 34.13 -7.66 -5.22
N GLN A 323 35.22 -8.02 -4.51
CA GLN A 323 36.54 -7.45 -4.73
C GLN A 323 37.24 -8.29 -5.80
N LEU A 324 37.21 -7.80 -7.04
CA LEU A 324 37.96 -8.43 -8.13
C LEU A 324 39.43 -7.98 -8.09
N SER A 325 40.37 -8.94 -8.16
CA SER A 325 41.77 -8.63 -8.40
C SER A 325 41.98 -8.22 -9.87
N LEU A 326 43.02 -7.40 -10.13
CA LEU A 326 43.38 -7.01 -11.50
C LEU A 326 43.63 -8.17 -12.47
N ILE A 327 43.83 -9.40 -11.97
CA ILE A 327 44.03 -10.61 -12.75
C ILE A 327 42.69 -11.09 -13.37
N HIS A 328 41.56 -10.63 -12.89
CA HIS A 328 40.23 -11.02 -13.36
C HIS A 328 39.54 -9.96 -14.24
N ILE A 329 40.27 -8.91 -14.65
CA ILE A 329 39.77 -7.86 -15.55
C ILE A 329 40.20 -8.14 -16.98
#